data_000b3cbad83a85594bc54d6866a58bf3
#
_entry.id   000b3cbad83a85594bc54d6866a58bf3
#
_cell.length_a   1.000
_cell.length_b   1.000
_cell.length_c   1.000
_cell.angle_alpha   90.00
_cell.angle_beta   90.00
_cell.angle_gamma   90.00
#
_symmetry.space_group_name_H-M   'P 1'
#
loop_
_entity.id
_entity.type
_entity.pdbx_description
1 polymer ?
#
loop_
_entity_poly.entity_id
_entity_poly.type
_entity_poly.pdbx_seq_one_letter_code
_entity_poly.pdbx_strand_id
1 'polypeptide(L)'
;MALSINRVFGCFYSGLSTLLAIFLFTISSASLAGPFDEGNKKNGKVLHGENCRSCHDSMFPNGKGDDIYDEDLRKIKSSEALYSMVEFCATNNGLAWFEEEITDVSKYLNQKFYKFEN
;
A
#
# COMPACT_ATOMS: atom_id res chain seq x y z
N MET A 1 -38.72 52.15 -44.57
CA MET A 1 -37.95 50.89 -44.81
C MET A 1 -36.88 50.73 -43.74
N ALA A 2 -37.17 49.97 -42.74
CA ALA A 2 -36.18 49.62 -41.68
C ALA A 2 -36.03 48.08 -41.65
N LEU A 3 -34.94 47.63 -42.22
CA LEU A 3 -34.59 46.17 -42.15
C LEU A 3 -33.99 45.82 -40.77
N SER A 4 -34.69 44.93 -40.12
CA SER A 4 -34.31 44.34 -38.86
C SER A 4 -33.10 43.39 -39.03
N ILE A 5 -31.94 43.82 -38.51
CA ILE A 5 -30.73 42.97 -38.40
C ILE A 5 -30.59 42.55 -36.94
N ASN A 6 -31.34 41.55 -36.50
CA ASN A 6 -31.20 41.02 -35.15
C ASN A 6 -31.61 39.53 -35.08
N ARG A 7 -30.91 38.64 -35.81
CA ARG A 7 -31.14 37.17 -35.65
C ARG A 7 -29.95 36.29 -35.97
N VAL A 8 -28.72 36.73 -35.86
CA VAL A 8 -27.59 35.85 -36.18
C VAL A 8 -26.60 35.62 -35.04
N PHE A 9 -26.73 36.28 -33.88
CA PHE A 9 -25.76 36.17 -32.80
C PHE A 9 -26.14 35.20 -31.66
N GLY A 10 -27.22 34.41 -31.78
CA GLY A 10 -27.72 33.55 -30.69
C GLY A 10 -27.27 32.10 -30.67
N CYS A 11 -26.50 31.61 -31.63
CA CYS A 11 -26.31 30.15 -31.78
C CYS A 11 -24.88 29.65 -31.55
N PHE A 12 -23.89 30.50 -31.27
CA PHE A 12 -22.50 30.08 -31.11
C PHE A 12 -22.02 29.91 -29.66
N TYR A 13 -22.81 30.34 -28.66
CA TYR A 13 -22.39 30.25 -27.25
C TYR A 13 -22.83 28.95 -26.54
N SER A 14 -23.71 28.14 -27.13
CA SER A 14 -24.22 26.92 -26.48
C SER A 14 -23.30 25.71 -26.61
N GLY A 15 -22.38 25.73 -27.58
CA GLY A 15 -21.49 24.55 -27.82
C GLY A 15 -20.20 24.56 -27.02
N LEU A 16 -19.73 25.73 -26.56
CA LEU A 16 -18.44 25.82 -25.88
C LEU A 16 -18.55 25.55 -24.37
N SER A 17 -19.73 25.79 -23.79
CA SER A 17 -19.98 25.56 -22.37
C SER A 17 -20.13 24.08 -22.00
N THR A 18 -20.61 23.25 -22.93
CA THR A 18 -20.77 21.80 -22.71
C THR A 18 -19.48 21.01 -22.84
N LEU A 19 -18.50 21.48 -23.62
CA LEU A 19 -17.20 20.83 -23.75
C LEU A 19 -16.30 21.08 -22.54
N LEU A 20 -16.47 22.23 -21.84
CA LEU A 20 -15.70 22.53 -20.63
C LEU A 20 -16.15 21.71 -19.42
N ALA A 21 -17.42 21.28 -19.39
CA ALA A 21 -17.96 20.46 -18.29
C ALA A 21 -17.52 19.00 -18.32
N ILE A 22 -17.12 18.48 -19.48
CA ILE A 22 -16.70 17.07 -19.64
C ILE A 22 -15.23 16.87 -19.26
N PHE A 23 -14.41 17.93 -19.28
CA PHE A 23 -12.98 17.83 -19.00
C PHE A 23 -12.62 17.79 -17.50
N LEU A 24 -13.57 18.04 -16.61
CA LEU A 24 -13.35 18.13 -15.16
C LEU A 24 -13.62 16.81 -14.40
N PHE A 25 -13.97 15.70 -15.08
CA PHE A 25 -14.40 14.47 -14.40
C PHE A 25 -13.40 13.30 -14.46
N THR A 26 -12.18 13.54 -14.94
CA THR A 26 -11.12 12.51 -14.88
C THR A 26 -10.11 12.80 -13.78
N ILE A 27 -10.58 12.98 -12.55
CA ILE A 27 -9.71 12.81 -11.38
C ILE A 27 -9.59 11.30 -11.19
N SER A 28 -8.63 10.68 -11.88
CA SER A 28 -8.17 9.33 -11.54
C SER A 28 -7.68 9.39 -10.11
N SER A 29 -8.43 8.79 -9.19
CA SER A 29 -7.95 8.52 -7.84
C SER A 29 -6.78 7.56 -7.99
N ALA A 30 -5.55 8.09 -8.00
CA ALA A 30 -4.37 7.28 -7.83
C ALA A 30 -4.48 6.67 -6.42
N SER A 31 -4.87 5.41 -6.32
CA SER A 31 -4.71 4.65 -5.09
C SER A 31 -3.21 4.64 -4.80
N LEU A 32 -2.80 5.27 -3.70
CA LEU A 32 -1.44 5.11 -3.21
C LEU A 32 -1.31 3.66 -2.76
N ALA A 33 -0.60 2.86 -3.55
CA ALA A 33 -0.24 1.50 -3.15
C ALA A 33 0.61 1.57 -1.89
N GLY A 34 0.33 0.70 -0.92
CA GLY A 34 1.14 0.59 0.29
C GLY A 34 2.51 -0.04 0.00
N PRO A 35 3.45 0.06 0.96
CA PRO A 35 4.85 -0.31 0.73
C PRO A 35 5.06 -1.80 0.38
N PHE A 36 4.05 -2.65 0.52
CA PHE A 36 4.15 -4.09 0.24
C PHE A 36 2.94 -4.66 -0.53
N ASP A 37 2.19 -3.81 -1.25
CA ASP A 37 1.01 -4.28 -1.99
C ASP A 37 1.36 -5.27 -3.12
N GLU A 38 2.50 -5.11 -3.75
CA GLU A 38 2.99 -6.00 -4.81
C GLU A 38 3.58 -7.33 -4.29
N GLY A 39 3.75 -7.48 -2.97
CA GLY A 39 4.36 -8.67 -2.37
C GLY A 39 3.57 -9.96 -2.58
N ASN A 40 4.28 -11.07 -2.56
CA ASN A 40 3.74 -12.42 -2.60
C ASN A 40 3.61 -13.02 -1.19
N LYS A 41 2.41 -13.00 -0.63
CA LYS A 41 2.12 -13.54 0.70
C LYS A 41 2.59 -14.99 0.90
N LYS A 42 2.46 -15.84 -0.12
CA LYS A 42 2.82 -17.25 -0.01
C LYS A 42 4.33 -17.42 0.14
N ASN A 43 5.10 -16.69 -0.66
CA ASN A 43 6.56 -16.67 -0.55
C ASN A 43 6.99 -16.06 0.79
N GLY A 44 6.39 -14.93 1.19
CA GLY A 44 6.67 -14.29 2.47
C GLY A 44 6.44 -15.20 3.68
N LYS A 45 5.41 -16.08 3.64
CA LYS A 45 5.19 -17.09 4.67
C LYS A 45 6.35 -18.09 4.77
N VAL A 46 6.87 -18.54 3.64
CA VAL A 46 8.00 -19.48 3.59
C VAL A 46 9.25 -18.81 4.15
N LEU A 47 9.61 -17.64 3.60
CA LEU A 47 10.79 -16.89 4.03
C LEU A 47 10.77 -16.55 5.52
N HIS A 48 9.62 -16.12 6.05
CA HIS A 48 9.45 -15.86 7.48
C HIS A 48 9.66 -17.13 8.32
N GLY A 49 9.08 -18.25 7.89
CA GLY A 49 9.22 -19.53 8.61
C GLY A 49 10.65 -20.02 8.69
N GLU A 50 11.42 -19.86 7.62
CA GLU A 50 12.80 -20.33 7.52
C GLU A 50 13.82 -19.43 8.23
N ASN A 51 13.59 -18.10 8.23
CA ASN A 51 14.61 -17.15 8.62
C ASN A 51 14.30 -16.35 9.91
N CYS A 52 13.04 -16.28 10.32
CA CYS A 52 12.62 -15.39 11.42
C CYS A 52 12.16 -16.17 12.66
N ARG A 53 11.44 -17.27 12.47
CA ARG A 53 10.76 -17.97 13.57
C ARG A 53 11.66 -18.49 14.65
N SER A 54 12.79 -19.11 14.31
CA SER A 54 13.67 -19.71 15.31
C SER A 54 14.21 -18.68 16.32
N CYS A 55 14.53 -17.48 15.84
CA CYS A 55 14.95 -16.37 16.70
C CYS A 55 13.79 -15.87 17.55
N HIS A 56 12.63 -15.58 16.95
CA HIS A 56 11.46 -15.12 17.68
C HIS A 56 10.99 -16.14 18.71
N ASP A 57 10.94 -17.43 18.37
CA ASP A 57 10.56 -18.50 19.29
C ASP A 57 11.51 -18.56 20.52
N SER A 58 12.80 -18.26 20.33
CA SER A 58 13.77 -18.22 21.42
C SER A 58 13.59 -17.04 22.39
N MET A 59 12.92 -15.99 21.98
CA MET A 59 12.65 -14.81 22.81
C MET A 59 11.45 -14.97 23.74
N PHE A 60 10.63 -15.99 23.54
CA PHE A 60 9.44 -16.26 24.34
C PHE A 60 9.52 -17.60 25.08
N PRO A 61 9.11 -17.65 26.37
CA PRO A 61 9.33 -18.82 27.24
C PRO A 61 8.74 -20.14 26.73
N ASN A 62 7.74 -20.08 25.86
CA ASN A 62 7.01 -21.25 25.37
C ASN A 62 7.22 -21.49 23.87
N GLY A 63 8.25 -20.90 23.26
CA GLY A 63 8.45 -20.97 21.81
C GLY A 63 7.33 -20.31 21.01
N LYS A 64 6.63 -19.33 21.58
CA LYS A 64 5.52 -18.60 20.94
C LYS A 64 6.04 -17.30 20.32
N GLY A 65 6.98 -17.38 19.41
CA GLY A 65 7.57 -16.21 18.76
C GLY A 65 6.56 -15.32 18.02
N ASP A 66 5.43 -15.88 17.60
CA ASP A 66 4.36 -15.11 16.96
C ASP A 66 3.69 -14.11 17.94
N ASP A 67 3.84 -14.28 19.26
CA ASP A 67 3.31 -13.34 20.27
C ASP A 67 3.95 -11.94 20.15
N ILE A 68 5.12 -11.82 19.54
CA ILE A 68 5.75 -10.50 19.28
C ILE A 68 4.91 -9.62 18.36
N TYR A 69 4.01 -10.21 17.57
CA TYR A 69 3.11 -9.53 16.66
C TYR A 69 1.76 -9.20 17.28
N ASP A 70 1.49 -9.65 18.51
CA ASP A 70 0.26 -9.38 19.22
C ASP A 70 0.05 -7.87 19.40
N GLU A 71 -1.19 -7.42 19.29
CA GLU A 71 -1.53 -6.00 19.33
C GLU A 71 -1.09 -5.31 20.61
N ASP A 72 -1.13 -6.03 21.74
CA ASP A 72 -0.73 -5.51 23.05
C ASP A 72 0.78 -5.45 23.25
N LEU A 73 1.54 -6.29 22.53
CA LEU A 73 2.99 -6.44 22.67
C LEU A 73 3.78 -5.71 21.58
N ARG A 74 3.23 -5.64 20.37
CA ARG A 74 3.93 -5.09 19.21
C ARG A 74 4.23 -3.59 19.33
N LYS A 75 5.44 -3.21 18.93
CA LYS A 75 5.87 -1.80 18.87
C LYS A 75 5.58 -1.16 17.52
N ILE A 76 5.38 -1.95 16.49
CA ILE A 76 5.14 -1.50 15.12
C ILE A 76 3.69 -1.05 15.00
N LYS A 77 3.45 0.16 14.48
CA LYS A 77 2.14 0.80 14.44
C LYS A 77 1.72 1.30 13.04
N SER A 78 2.56 1.10 12.01
CA SER A 78 2.21 1.42 10.62
C SER A 78 2.82 0.45 9.63
N SER A 79 2.34 0.48 8.38
CA SER A 79 2.84 -0.34 7.27
C SER A 79 4.29 -0.03 6.94
N GLU A 80 4.69 1.24 6.94
CA GLU A 80 6.07 1.67 6.67
C GLU A 80 7.01 1.21 7.78
N ALA A 81 6.57 1.29 9.05
CA ALA A 81 7.36 0.82 10.18
C ALA A 81 7.52 -0.71 10.15
N LEU A 82 6.50 -1.44 9.68
CA LEU A 82 6.59 -2.89 9.48
C LEU A 82 7.62 -3.23 8.42
N TYR A 83 7.54 -2.59 7.25
CA TYR A 83 8.49 -2.78 6.16
C TYR A 83 9.94 -2.53 6.61
N SER A 84 10.18 -1.38 7.25
CA SER A 84 11.50 -1.00 7.76
C SER A 84 12.03 -1.99 8.82
N MET A 85 11.14 -2.54 9.66
CA MET A 85 11.54 -3.54 10.66
C MET A 85 11.93 -4.87 10.01
N VAL A 86 11.21 -5.32 8.98
CA VAL A 86 11.56 -6.54 8.24
C VAL A 86 12.92 -6.38 7.57
N GLU A 87 13.17 -5.23 6.92
CA GLU A 87 14.46 -4.90 6.29
C GLU A 87 15.59 -4.89 7.33
N PHE A 88 15.38 -4.22 8.46
CA PHE A 88 16.35 -4.17 9.55
C PHE A 88 16.68 -5.56 10.09
N CYS A 89 15.68 -6.40 10.35
CA CYS A 89 15.89 -7.76 10.85
C CYS A 89 16.60 -8.64 9.82
N ALA A 90 16.24 -8.55 8.54
CA ALA A 90 16.90 -9.29 7.46
C ALA A 90 18.39 -8.91 7.38
N THR A 91 18.70 -7.62 7.39
CA THR A 91 20.07 -7.12 7.35
C THR A 91 20.88 -7.57 8.56
N ASN A 92 20.33 -7.46 9.77
CA ASN A 92 21.02 -7.86 11.01
C ASN A 92 21.26 -9.37 11.09
N ASN A 93 20.43 -10.18 10.46
CA ASN A 93 20.63 -11.63 10.37
C ASN A 93 21.51 -12.06 9.18
N GLY A 94 22.06 -11.09 8.44
CA GLY A 94 22.95 -11.37 7.31
C GLY A 94 22.24 -11.98 6.11
N LEU A 95 20.93 -11.81 5.99
CA LEU A 95 20.16 -12.26 4.84
C LEU A 95 20.44 -11.33 3.66
N ALA A 96 20.87 -11.89 2.54
CA ALA A 96 21.10 -11.14 1.31
C ALA A 96 19.78 -10.95 0.55
N TRP A 97 18.78 -10.39 1.23
CA TRP A 97 17.48 -10.13 0.64
C TRP A 97 17.45 -8.82 -0.11
N PHE A 98 16.71 -8.81 -1.22
CA PHE A 98 16.37 -7.62 -1.97
C PHE A 98 14.98 -7.12 -1.58
N GLU A 99 14.54 -6.07 -2.23
CA GLU A 99 13.23 -5.45 -1.99
C GLU A 99 12.06 -6.44 -2.14
N GLU A 100 12.17 -7.41 -3.06
CA GLU A 100 11.14 -8.42 -3.30
C GLU A 100 10.88 -9.27 -2.05
N GLU A 101 11.92 -9.85 -1.44
CA GLU A 101 11.78 -10.70 -0.26
C GLU A 101 11.29 -9.90 0.96
N ILE A 102 11.77 -8.67 1.12
CA ILE A 102 11.31 -7.75 2.18
C ILE A 102 9.82 -7.46 2.02
N THR A 103 9.39 -7.15 0.79
CA THR A 103 8.00 -6.86 0.43
C THR A 103 7.10 -8.08 0.69
N ASP A 104 7.54 -9.26 0.29
CA ASP A 104 6.82 -10.53 0.46
C ASP A 104 6.56 -10.85 1.94
N VAL A 105 7.62 -10.76 2.76
CA VAL A 105 7.53 -11.01 4.20
C VAL A 105 6.65 -9.96 4.88
N SER A 106 6.82 -8.69 4.53
CA SER A 106 6.01 -7.60 5.08
C SER A 106 4.52 -7.78 4.76
N LYS A 107 4.20 -8.15 3.52
CA LYS A 107 2.82 -8.48 3.12
C LYS A 107 2.24 -9.65 3.91
N TYR A 108 3.02 -10.73 4.06
CA TYR A 108 2.57 -11.87 4.84
C TYR A 108 2.27 -11.48 6.29
N LEU A 109 3.19 -10.78 6.95
CA LEU A 109 3.04 -10.34 8.34
C LEU A 109 1.85 -9.39 8.50
N ASN A 110 1.68 -8.42 7.57
CA ASN A 110 0.54 -7.52 7.61
C ASN A 110 -0.77 -8.27 7.49
N GLN A 111 -0.89 -9.15 6.52
CA GLN A 111 -2.14 -9.88 6.29
C GLN A 111 -2.47 -10.90 7.38
N LYS A 112 -1.46 -11.43 8.06
CA LYS A 112 -1.67 -12.40 9.13
C LYS A 112 -1.92 -11.74 10.48
N PHE A 113 -1.13 -10.74 10.83
CA PHE A 113 -1.07 -10.21 12.20
C PHE A 113 -1.47 -8.74 12.32
N TYR A 114 -0.83 -7.85 11.56
CA TYR A 114 -0.93 -6.41 11.79
C TYR A 114 -2.22 -5.77 11.31
N LYS A 115 -2.70 -6.14 10.11
CA LYS A 115 -3.94 -5.63 9.49
C LYS A 115 -3.95 -4.11 9.27
N PHE A 116 -2.78 -3.51 9.02
CA PHE A 116 -2.74 -2.11 8.64
C PHE A 116 -3.44 -1.90 7.30
N GLU A 117 -4.20 -0.83 7.22
CA GLU A 117 -4.74 -0.33 5.96
C GLU A 117 -3.61 0.37 5.18
N ASN A 118 -3.60 0.18 3.87
CA ASN A 118 -2.65 0.83 2.95
C ASN A 118 -3.27 2.08 2.36
#